data_fc6c45b03411c6516372e5f91e00153b
#
_entry.id   fc6c45b03411c6516372e5f91e00153b
#
_cell.length_a   1.000
_cell.length_b   1.000
_cell.length_c   1.000
_cell.angle_alpha   90.00
_cell.angle_beta   90.00
_cell.angle_gamma   90.00
#
_symmetry.space_group_name_H-M   'P 1'
#
loop_
_entity.id
_entity.type
_entity.pdbx_description
1 polymer ?
#
loop_
_entity_poly.entity_id
_entity_poly.type
_entity_poly.pdbx_seq_one_letter_code
_entity_poly.pdbx_strand_id
1 'polypeptide(L)'
;MKLKFYKYQGAGNDFLIADNRDGSIVLSKDQIASICDRRYGVGADGLMLLESSDGYDFRMVYYNSDGSGGMMCGNGGRCIVAFAADQGIRSFRFIAADGPHYAEVVSDDGVQKTVRLQMKDVDICCHHDSLEGVNVPSDGYFLDTGTRHFVRLVESLEEYDIVSEGREIRYK
;
A
#
# COMPACT_ATOMS: atom_id res chain seq x y z
N MET A 1 17.89 -20.65 -0.20
CA MET A 1 16.52 -20.62 0.37
C MET A 1 15.54 -20.44 -0.79
N LYS A 2 14.41 -21.16 -0.82
CA LYS A 2 13.38 -21.00 -1.85
C LYS A 2 12.22 -20.25 -1.22
N LEU A 3 11.96 -19.02 -1.68
CA LEU A 3 10.83 -18.21 -1.24
C LEU A 3 9.65 -18.36 -2.20
N LYS A 4 8.44 -18.40 -1.67
CA LYS A 4 7.21 -18.46 -2.45
C LYS A 4 6.52 -17.11 -2.37
N PHE A 5 6.32 -16.48 -3.52
CA PHE A 5 5.56 -15.25 -3.64
C PHE A 5 4.29 -15.47 -4.44
N TYR A 6 3.27 -14.69 -4.11
CA TYR A 6 2.03 -14.59 -4.83
C TYR A 6 1.89 -13.18 -5.40
N LYS A 7 1.45 -13.06 -6.64
CA LYS A 7 1.28 -11.80 -7.33
C LYS A 7 -0.18 -11.35 -7.24
N TYR A 8 -0.41 -10.17 -6.64
CA TYR A 8 -1.71 -9.53 -6.56
C TYR A 8 -1.64 -8.12 -7.15
N GLN A 9 -2.77 -7.59 -7.56
CA GLN A 9 -2.90 -6.20 -8.00
C GLN A 9 -4.23 -5.60 -7.51
N GLY A 10 -4.21 -4.32 -7.19
CA GLY A 10 -5.39 -3.54 -6.84
C GLY A 10 -5.34 -2.19 -7.54
N ALA A 11 -6.28 -1.92 -8.43
CA ALA A 11 -6.32 -0.70 -9.26
C ALA A 11 -5.03 -0.48 -10.09
N GLY A 12 -4.42 -1.56 -10.61
CA GLY A 12 -3.19 -1.50 -11.40
C GLY A 12 -1.89 -1.42 -10.59
N ASN A 13 -1.98 -1.22 -9.28
CA ASN A 13 -0.84 -1.24 -8.37
C ASN A 13 -0.56 -2.68 -7.94
N ASP A 14 0.62 -3.22 -8.27
CA ASP A 14 0.93 -4.64 -8.16
C ASP A 14 1.93 -4.96 -7.03
N PHE A 15 1.69 -6.09 -6.39
CA PHE A 15 2.43 -6.49 -5.20
C PHE A 15 2.85 -7.95 -5.26
N LEU A 16 4.01 -8.24 -4.67
CA LEU A 16 4.42 -9.57 -4.27
C LEU A 16 4.03 -9.78 -2.81
N ILE A 17 3.32 -10.85 -2.51
CA ILE A 17 2.89 -11.17 -1.15
C ILE A 17 3.45 -12.54 -0.77
N ALA A 18 3.99 -12.65 0.43
CA ALA A 18 4.43 -13.91 1.02
C ALA A 18 3.76 -14.15 2.38
N ASP A 19 3.46 -15.41 2.66
CA ASP A 19 3.05 -15.86 3.99
C ASP A 19 4.28 -15.99 4.88
N ASN A 20 4.38 -15.14 5.88
CA ASN A 20 5.45 -15.11 6.87
C ASN A 20 4.92 -15.29 8.28
N ARG A 21 3.81 -16.03 8.44
CA ARG A 21 3.23 -16.27 9.78
C ARG A 21 4.14 -17.07 10.70
N ASP A 22 5.09 -17.80 10.14
CA ASP A 22 6.14 -18.52 10.87
C ASP A 22 7.37 -17.66 11.18
N GLY A 23 7.44 -16.42 10.68
CA GLY A 23 8.56 -15.50 10.91
C GLY A 23 9.87 -15.89 10.20
N SER A 24 9.82 -16.84 9.26
CA SER A 24 11.03 -17.39 8.61
C SER A 24 11.61 -16.47 7.53
N ILE A 25 10.83 -15.53 7.02
CA ILE A 25 11.24 -14.64 5.93
C ILE A 25 11.77 -13.33 6.52
N VAL A 26 13.08 -13.14 6.43
CA VAL A 26 13.77 -11.90 6.80
C VAL A 26 14.53 -11.40 5.59
N LEU A 27 14.17 -10.22 5.08
CA LEU A 27 14.73 -9.63 3.88
C LEU A 27 15.38 -8.29 4.20
N SER A 28 16.56 -8.04 3.63
CA SER A 28 17.18 -6.72 3.66
C SER A 28 16.52 -5.79 2.63
N LYS A 29 16.73 -4.49 2.79
CA LYS A 29 16.28 -3.47 1.84
C LYS A 29 16.73 -3.78 0.41
N ASP A 30 18.01 -4.14 0.23
CA ASP A 30 18.57 -4.44 -1.08
C ASP A 30 17.97 -5.71 -1.70
N GLN A 31 17.68 -6.73 -0.87
CA GLN A 31 16.99 -7.94 -1.34
C GLN A 31 15.59 -7.64 -1.82
N ILE A 32 14.84 -6.80 -1.09
CA ILE A 32 13.49 -6.38 -1.49
C ILE A 32 13.57 -5.61 -2.80
N ALA A 33 14.47 -4.63 -2.93
CA ALA A 33 14.65 -3.87 -4.14
C ALA A 33 15.01 -4.76 -5.34
N SER A 34 15.89 -5.74 -5.13
CA SER A 34 16.25 -6.72 -6.17
C SER A 34 15.06 -7.60 -6.58
N ILE A 35 14.26 -8.07 -5.63
CA ILE A 35 13.06 -8.89 -5.91
C ILE A 35 12.01 -8.08 -6.67
N CYS A 36 11.83 -6.80 -6.31
CA CYS A 36 10.85 -5.92 -6.93
C CYS A 36 11.30 -5.34 -8.29
N ASP A 37 12.58 -5.49 -8.68
CA ASP A 37 13.05 -5.06 -9.99
C ASP A 37 12.31 -5.79 -11.12
N ARG A 38 11.75 -5.02 -12.09
CA ARG A 38 10.91 -5.57 -13.16
C ARG A 38 11.71 -6.27 -14.27
N ARG A 39 13.03 -6.08 -14.31
CA ARG A 39 13.90 -6.68 -15.34
C ARG A 39 14.75 -7.80 -14.80
N TYR A 40 15.29 -7.63 -13.59
CA TYR A 40 16.23 -8.57 -13.00
C TYR A 40 15.64 -9.38 -11.84
N GLY A 41 14.47 -8.97 -11.31
CA GLY A 41 13.74 -9.66 -10.26
C GLY A 41 12.43 -10.26 -10.74
N VAL A 42 11.49 -10.42 -9.81
CA VAL A 42 10.11 -10.82 -10.11
C VAL A 42 9.30 -9.63 -10.61
N GLY A 43 9.59 -8.44 -10.11
CA GLY A 43 8.98 -7.18 -10.51
C GLY A 43 7.65 -6.89 -9.82
N ALA A 44 7.58 -5.78 -9.08
CA ALA A 44 6.37 -5.25 -8.47
C ALA A 44 6.57 -3.81 -8.00
N ASP A 45 5.47 -3.11 -7.71
CA ASP A 45 5.48 -1.80 -7.06
C ASP A 45 5.82 -1.91 -5.56
N GLY A 46 5.61 -3.09 -4.97
CA GLY A 46 5.97 -3.35 -3.58
C GLY A 46 5.90 -4.82 -3.21
N LEU A 47 6.39 -5.12 -2.01
CA LEU A 47 6.39 -6.44 -1.40
C LEU A 47 5.67 -6.37 -0.05
N MET A 48 4.85 -7.38 0.22
CA MET A 48 4.16 -7.50 1.51
C MET A 48 4.42 -8.86 2.14
N LEU A 49 4.49 -8.85 3.47
CA LEU A 49 4.50 -10.05 4.28
C LEU A 49 3.20 -10.10 5.09
N LEU A 50 2.53 -11.24 5.07
CA LEU A 50 1.45 -11.57 5.98
C LEU A 50 2.06 -12.28 7.18
N GLU A 51 2.02 -11.64 8.34
CA GLU A 51 2.62 -12.14 9.57
C GLU A 51 1.58 -12.45 10.65
N SER A 52 1.93 -13.31 11.58
CA SER A 52 1.14 -13.50 12.80
C SER A 52 1.18 -12.25 13.69
N SER A 53 0.10 -11.98 14.42
CA SER A 53 0.02 -10.86 15.35
C SER A 53 -0.89 -11.19 16.52
N ASP A 54 -0.45 -10.86 17.72
CA ASP A 54 -1.28 -11.02 18.90
C ASP A 54 -2.45 -10.02 18.89
N GLY A 55 -3.66 -10.53 19.15
CA GLY A 55 -4.86 -9.71 19.21
C GLY A 55 -5.46 -9.29 17.87
N TYR A 56 -4.84 -9.68 16.75
CA TYR A 56 -5.33 -9.45 15.39
C TYR A 56 -5.30 -10.75 14.58
N ASP A 57 -6.06 -10.79 13.48
CA ASP A 57 -6.08 -11.96 12.61
C ASP A 57 -4.76 -12.15 11.85
N PHE A 58 -4.08 -11.03 11.57
CA PHE A 58 -2.72 -10.99 10.99
C PHE A 58 -2.11 -9.58 11.13
N ARG A 59 -0.82 -9.48 10.79
CA ARG A 59 -0.10 -8.22 10.56
C ARG A 59 0.23 -8.08 9.09
N MET A 60 0.04 -6.88 8.55
CA MET A 60 0.53 -6.47 7.25
C MET A 60 1.88 -5.75 7.41
N VAL A 61 2.93 -6.30 6.82
CA VAL A 61 4.21 -5.60 6.66
C VAL A 61 4.36 -5.25 5.20
N TYR A 62 4.56 -3.97 4.91
CA TYR A 62 4.65 -3.45 3.55
C TYR A 62 5.98 -2.77 3.28
N TYR A 63 6.52 -3.03 2.10
CA TYR A 63 7.72 -2.40 1.56
C TYR A 63 7.45 -1.90 0.15
N ASN A 64 7.93 -0.69 -0.15
CA ASN A 64 8.00 -0.18 -1.52
C ASN A 64 9.01 -0.98 -2.35
N SER A 65 8.99 -0.80 -3.67
CA SER A 65 9.93 -1.46 -4.58
C SER A 65 11.40 -1.11 -4.34
N ASP A 66 11.69 0.00 -3.66
CA ASP A 66 13.06 0.39 -3.25
C ASP A 66 13.49 -0.21 -1.90
N GLY A 67 12.64 -1.05 -1.29
CA GLY A 67 12.84 -1.66 0.01
C GLY A 67 12.58 -0.72 1.21
N SER A 68 12.10 0.50 1.01
CA SER A 68 11.60 1.34 2.09
C SER A 68 10.25 0.81 2.59
N GLY A 69 10.01 0.92 3.90
CA GLY A 69 8.80 0.41 4.56
C GLY A 69 8.19 1.41 5.53
N GLY A 70 7.24 0.94 6.34
CA GLY A 70 6.67 1.70 7.45
C GLY A 70 5.49 2.60 7.08
N MET A 71 4.79 2.31 5.99
CA MET A 71 3.57 3.02 5.60
C MET A 71 2.43 2.06 5.30
N MET A 72 1.20 2.57 5.27
CA MET A 72 0.02 1.87 4.83
C MET A 72 -0.32 2.27 3.39
N CYS A 73 -0.64 1.28 2.56
CA CYS A 73 -1.14 1.46 1.20
C CYS A 73 -2.54 0.84 1.07
N GLY A 74 -3.56 1.63 0.76
CA GLY A 74 -4.94 1.14 0.63
C GLY A 74 -5.10 0.08 -0.47
N ASN A 75 -4.38 0.20 -1.60
CA ASN A 75 -4.35 -0.82 -2.64
C ASN A 75 -3.72 -2.12 -2.11
N GLY A 76 -2.59 -1.99 -1.40
CA GLY A 76 -1.92 -3.12 -0.75
C GLY A 76 -2.78 -3.78 0.33
N GLY A 77 -3.47 -2.97 1.14
CA GLY A 77 -4.40 -3.48 2.16
C GLY A 77 -5.51 -4.36 1.57
N ARG A 78 -6.10 -3.96 0.44
CA ARG A 78 -7.07 -4.82 -0.25
C ARG A 78 -6.44 -6.10 -0.80
N CYS A 79 -5.23 -6.01 -1.35
CA CYS A 79 -4.51 -7.17 -1.88
C CYS A 79 -4.13 -8.18 -0.78
N ILE A 80 -3.65 -7.71 0.39
CA ILE A 80 -3.27 -8.63 1.46
C ILE A 80 -4.51 -9.28 2.12
N VAL A 81 -5.65 -8.58 2.18
CA VAL A 81 -6.92 -9.16 2.63
C VAL A 81 -7.39 -10.25 1.66
N ALA A 82 -7.33 -9.99 0.34
CA ALA A 82 -7.65 -11.00 -0.67
C ALA A 82 -6.73 -12.22 -0.54
N PHE A 83 -5.42 -12.01 -0.37
CA PHE A 83 -4.46 -13.09 -0.12
C PHE A 83 -4.77 -13.84 1.18
N ALA A 84 -5.05 -13.14 2.28
CA ALA A 84 -5.41 -13.75 3.56
C ALA A 84 -6.65 -14.67 3.43
N ALA A 85 -7.66 -14.23 2.67
CA ALA A 85 -8.84 -15.03 2.35
C ALA A 85 -8.47 -16.31 1.59
N ASP A 86 -7.56 -16.23 0.62
CA ASP A 86 -7.04 -17.39 -0.12
C ASP A 86 -6.23 -18.34 0.76
N GLN A 87 -5.60 -17.83 1.83
CA GLN A 87 -4.93 -18.64 2.86
C GLN A 87 -5.90 -19.20 3.94
N GLY A 88 -7.21 -19.03 3.76
CA GLY A 88 -8.24 -19.57 4.65
C GLY A 88 -8.59 -18.70 5.85
N ILE A 89 -8.05 -17.51 5.99
CA ILE A 89 -8.46 -16.53 7.01
C ILE A 89 -9.86 -16.02 6.68
N ARG A 90 -10.73 -15.93 7.66
CA ARG A 90 -12.16 -15.58 7.48
C ARG A 90 -12.57 -14.29 8.19
N SER A 91 -11.71 -13.73 9.00
CA SER A 91 -11.87 -12.45 9.68
C SER A 91 -10.65 -11.59 9.35
N PHE A 92 -10.87 -10.30 9.12
CA PHE A 92 -9.84 -9.42 8.58
C PHE A 92 -9.68 -8.17 9.45
N ARG A 93 -9.47 -8.40 10.74
CA ARG A 93 -9.01 -7.38 11.67
C ARG A 93 -7.48 -7.49 11.75
N PHE A 94 -6.77 -6.57 11.16
CA PHE A 94 -5.33 -6.64 11.05
C PHE A 94 -4.64 -5.36 11.51
N ILE A 95 -3.35 -5.46 11.81
CA ILE A 95 -2.49 -4.34 12.17
C ILE A 95 -1.54 -4.03 11.02
N ALA A 96 -1.43 -2.76 10.66
CA ALA A 96 -0.45 -2.22 9.71
C ALA A 96 0.43 -1.16 10.38
N ALA A 97 1.31 -0.51 9.62
CA ALA A 97 2.26 0.46 10.17
C ALA A 97 1.59 1.69 10.81
N ASP A 98 0.40 2.07 10.34
CA ASP A 98 -0.37 3.22 10.83
C ASP A 98 -1.45 2.84 11.86
N GLY A 99 -1.54 1.56 12.24
CA GLY A 99 -2.47 1.09 13.26
C GLY A 99 -3.41 -0.03 12.81
N PRO A 100 -4.52 -0.23 13.54
CA PRO A 100 -5.49 -1.29 13.27
C PRO A 100 -6.40 -0.96 12.09
N HIS A 101 -6.72 -1.99 11.31
CA HIS A 101 -7.64 -1.93 10.17
C HIS A 101 -8.69 -3.03 10.24
N TYR A 102 -9.83 -2.76 9.62
CA TYR A 102 -10.91 -3.71 9.44
C TYR A 102 -11.23 -3.82 7.95
N ALA A 103 -11.49 -5.05 7.51
CA ALA A 103 -11.87 -5.27 6.12
C ALA A 103 -12.88 -6.39 6.00
N GLU A 104 -13.54 -6.45 4.85
CA GLU A 104 -14.40 -7.56 4.45
C GLU A 104 -14.20 -7.89 2.97
N VAL A 105 -14.32 -9.15 2.62
CA VAL A 105 -14.45 -9.59 1.23
C VAL A 105 -15.92 -9.53 0.87
N VAL A 106 -16.29 -8.53 0.04
CA VAL A 106 -17.67 -8.27 -0.36
C VAL A 106 -18.13 -9.28 -1.42
N SER A 107 -17.24 -9.64 -2.34
CA SER A 107 -17.48 -10.67 -3.35
C SER A 107 -16.20 -11.38 -3.72
N ASP A 108 -16.35 -12.64 -4.15
CA ASP A 108 -15.27 -13.50 -4.63
C ASP A 108 -15.85 -14.41 -5.73
N ASP A 109 -15.35 -14.29 -6.96
CA ASP A 109 -15.74 -15.11 -8.10
C ASP A 109 -14.70 -16.20 -8.44
N GLY A 110 -13.69 -16.37 -7.57
CA GLY A 110 -12.57 -17.30 -7.73
C GLY A 110 -11.40 -16.74 -8.55
N VAL A 111 -11.58 -15.60 -9.20
CA VAL A 111 -10.53 -14.90 -9.97
C VAL A 111 -10.27 -13.51 -9.39
N GLN A 112 -11.35 -12.80 -9.10
CA GLN A 112 -11.32 -11.43 -8.59
C GLN A 112 -12.10 -11.33 -7.28
N LYS A 113 -11.54 -10.57 -6.32
CA LYS A 113 -12.21 -10.26 -5.06
C LYS A 113 -12.46 -8.77 -4.94
N THR A 114 -13.69 -8.42 -4.54
CA THR A 114 -13.99 -7.06 -4.10
C THR A 114 -13.79 -6.97 -2.60
N VAL A 115 -12.90 -6.12 -2.16
CA VAL A 115 -12.56 -5.91 -0.75
C VAL A 115 -12.95 -4.52 -0.32
N ARG A 116 -13.76 -4.42 0.75
CA ARG A 116 -14.00 -3.18 1.48
C ARG A 116 -12.98 -3.08 2.60
N LEU A 117 -12.22 -2.00 2.62
CA LEU A 117 -11.20 -1.74 3.62
C LEU A 117 -11.54 -0.43 4.35
N GLN A 118 -11.59 -0.49 5.67
CA GLN A 118 -11.69 0.71 6.49
C GLN A 118 -10.30 1.36 6.57
N MET A 119 -10.22 2.59 6.07
CA MET A 119 -9.04 3.44 6.23
C MET A 119 -9.16 4.27 7.50
N LYS A 120 -8.04 4.78 8.02
CA LYS A 120 -8.07 5.75 9.12
C LYS A 120 -8.83 7.01 8.70
N ASP A 121 -9.47 7.66 9.65
CA ASP A 121 -10.03 8.98 9.43
C ASP A 121 -8.91 9.96 9.12
N VAL A 122 -9.14 10.84 8.17
CA VAL A 122 -8.19 11.89 7.79
C VAL A 122 -8.59 13.15 8.54
N ASP A 123 -7.71 13.67 9.38
CA ASP A 123 -7.89 15.00 9.97
C ASP A 123 -8.00 16.02 8.84
N ILE A 124 -9.09 16.80 8.88
CA ILE A 124 -9.51 17.68 7.80
C ILE A 124 -8.37 18.63 7.45
N CYS A 125 -7.90 18.51 6.22
CA CYS A 125 -7.12 19.47 5.45
C CYS A 125 -6.09 20.28 6.26
N CYS A 126 -4.87 19.79 6.27
CA CYS A 126 -3.76 20.70 6.43
C CYS A 126 -3.74 21.61 5.18
N HIS A 127 -4.17 22.86 5.33
CA HIS A 127 -3.75 23.93 4.42
C HIS A 127 -2.22 23.97 4.42
N HIS A 128 -1.61 24.37 3.30
CA HIS A 128 -0.17 24.43 3.08
C HIS A 128 0.65 25.02 4.25
N ASP A 129 0.04 25.83 5.12
CA ASP A 129 0.71 26.54 6.23
C ASP A 129 1.04 25.65 7.45
N SER A 130 0.59 24.41 7.49
CA SER A 130 0.71 23.54 8.67
C SER A 130 1.78 22.45 8.58
N LEU A 131 2.49 22.35 7.44
CA LEU A 131 3.53 21.34 7.24
C LEU A 131 4.92 22.02 7.31
N GLU A 132 5.55 21.99 8.49
CA GLU A 132 6.93 22.46 8.62
C GLU A 132 7.86 21.76 7.61
N GLY A 133 8.52 22.53 6.77
CA GLY A 133 9.52 22.06 5.81
C GLY A 133 8.98 21.44 4.53
N VAL A 134 7.68 21.48 4.27
CA VAL A 134 7.07 20.99 3.02
C VAL A 134 6.47 22.17 2.25
N ASN A 135 7.00 22.43 1.05
CA ASN A 135 6.46 23.46 0.16
C ASN A 135 5.26 22.89 -0.63
N VAL A 136 4.06 22.99 -0.06
CA VAL A 136 2.82 22.54 -0.69
C VAL A 136 2.23 23.68 -1.52
N PRO A 137 1.87 23.46 -2.80
CA PRO A 137 1.19 24.47 -3.61
C PRO A 137 -0.15 24.90 -2.97
N SER A 138 -0.46 26.19 -3.04
CA SER A 138 -1.65 26.78 -2.40
C SER A 138 -2.98 26.43 -3.09
N ASP A 139 -2.92 25.81 -4.28
CA ASP A 139 -4.06 25.45 -5.12
C ASP A 139 -4.47 23.97 -4.99
N GLY A 140 -4.13 23.33 -3.88
CA GLY A 140 -4.50 21.95 -3.59
C GLY A 140 -4.57 21.65 -2.11
N TYR A 141 -4.81 20.38 -1.82
CA TYR A 141 -4.98 19.86 -0.47
C TYR A 141 -3.95 18.79 -0.19
N PHE A 142 -3.31 18.84 0.96
CA PHE A 142 -2.43 17.79 1.43
C PHE A 142 -3.18 16.91 2.43
N LEU A 143 -3.17 15.60 2.19
CA LEU A 143 -3.87 14.61 3.01
C LEU A 143 -2.92 13.48 3.40
N ASP A 144 -2.92 13.08 4.67
CA ASP A 144 -2.25 11.88 5.14
C ASP A 144 -3.30 10.81 5.48
N THR A 145 -3.45 9.85 4.58
CA THR A 145 -4.35 8.70 4.73
C THR A 145 -3.63 7.43 5.20
N GLY A 146 -2.45 7.56 5.83
CA GLY A 146 -1.47 6.50 6.05
C GLY A 146 -0.36 6.52 4.98
N THR A 147 -0.65 7.16 3.87
CA THR A 147 0.27 7.56 2.79
C THR A 147 -0.04 9.01 2.45
N ARG A 148 0.98 9.80 2.15
CA ARG A 148 0.85 11.23 1.87
C ARG A 148 0.35 11.47 0.45
N HIS A 149 -0.68 12.31 0.34
CA HIS A 149 -1.30 12.67 -0.95
C HIS A 149 -1.37 14.19 -1.09
N PHE A 150 -1.05 14.68 -2.28
CA PHE A 150 -1.44 16.03 -2.71
C PHE A 150 -2.59 15.89 -3.69
N VAL A 151 -3.70 16.60 -3.44
CA VAL A 151 -4.90 16.54 -4.26
C VAL A 151 -5.18 17.93 -4.82
N ARG A 152 -5.26 18.05 -6.15
CA ARG A 152 -5.65 19.26 -6.87
C ARG A 152 -6.92 18.96 -7.66
N LEU A 153 -7.90 19.87 -7.57
CA LEU A 153 -9.09 19.80 -8.41
C LEU A 153 -8.81 20.50 -9.73
N VAL A 154 -9.13 19.85 -10.83
CA VAL A 154 -8.93 20.37 -12.20
C VAL A 154 -10.23 20.24 -12.99
N GLU A 155 -10.45 21.11 -13.98
CA GLU A 155 -11.66 21.08 -14.79
C GLU A 155 -11.68 19.88 -15.74
N SER A 156 -10.55 19.49 -16.30
CA SER A 156 -10.40 18.35 -17.21
C SER A 156 -9.13 17.57 -16.91
N LEU A 157 -9.26 16.28 -16.56
CA LEU A 157 -8.12 15.39 -16.38
C LEU A 157 -7.45 15.02 -17.70
N GLU A 158 -8.19 15.01 -18.80
CA GLU A 158 -7.69 14.61 -20.12
C GLU A 158 -6.75 15.67 -20.70
N GLU A 159 -6.97 16.95 -20.37
CA GLU A 159 -6.16 18.08 -20.81
C GLU A 159 -5.04 18.45 -19.84
N TYR A 160 -4.99 17.82 -18.68
CA TYR A 160 -4.04 18.13 -17.60
C TYR A 160 -2.75 17.33 -17.75
N ASP A 161 -1.59 18.03 -17.85
CA ASP A 161 -0.27 17.37 -17.87
C ASP A 161 0.12 16.87 -16.46
N ILE A 162 -0.52 15.78 -16.05
CA ILE A 162 -0.35 15.18 -14.72
C ILE A 162 1.10 14.72 -14.47
N VAL A 163 1.85 14.39 -15.52
CA VAL A 163 3.23 13.89 -15.39
C VAL A 163 4.18 15.03 -15.06
N SER A 164 4.13 16.13 -15.80
CA SER A 164 5.01 17.28 -15.58
C SER A 164 4.67 17.99 -14.28
N GLU A 165 3.39 18.27 -14.05
CA GLU A 165 2.89 18.94 -12.86
C GLU A 165 3.14 18.10 -11.59
N GLY A 166 2.82 16.82 -11.62
CA GLY A 166 3.04 15.92 -10.49
C GLY A 166 4.53 15.75 -10.17
N ARG A 167 5.40 15.73 -11.18
CA ARG A 167 6.85 15.70 -10.99
C ARG A 167 7.36 16.99 -10.33
N GLU A 168 6.89 18.14 -10.79
CA GLU A 168 7.27 19.42 -10.22
C GLU A 168 6.88 19.52 -8.74
N ILE A 169 5.65 19.12 -8.38
CA ILE A 169 5.16 19.11 -7.00
C ILE A 169 5.96 18.14 -6.13
N ARG A 170 6.29 16.96 -6.66
CA ARG A 170 6.99 15.92 -5.90
C ARG A 170 8.41 16.26 -5.53
N TYR A 171 9.11 17.03 -6.36
CA TYR A 171 10.55 17.31 -6.22
C TYR A 171 10.87 18.75 -5.78
N LYS A 172 9.87 19.55 -5.47
CA LYS A 172 10.02 20.86 -4.81
C LYS A 172 10.09 20.71 -3.29
#